data_e87a41534a08e778d91492ce7d03946e
#
_entry.id   e87a41534a08e778d91492ce7d03946e
#
_cell.length_a   1.000
_cell.length_b   1.000
_cell.length_c   1.000
_cell.angle_alpha   90.00
_cell.angle_beta   90.00
_cell.angle_gamma   90.00
#
_symmetry.space_group_name_H-M   'P 1'
#
loop_
_entity.id
_entity.type
_entity.pdbx_description
1 polymer ?
#
loop_
_entity_poly.entity_id
_entity_poly.type
_entity_poly.pdbx_seq_one_letter_code
_entity_poly.pdbx_strand_id
1 'polypeptide(L)'
;LQNIPVRSEAGREIRKAFVPRDSEHTLLAADYSQVELRVMAALSGDESMIQAIKDELDIHSATAAKVFNTSIDEVTSEMRRSAKMVNFGIIYGISAFGLSQRLSIGRSEASEIIETYFKQYPGIKDYMDNTIESAKQNGYVTTLTGRKCWIRNIDSQNGTIRSGAERAAINAPVQGSAADMIKIAMIKVDQLLNQEKSKTKLILQVHDELLFDLHLSEQETLPAKIVNQMETAMALPHDIPCKVDTGTGSNWLQAH
;
A
#
# COMPACT_ATOMS: atom_id res chain seq x y z
N LEU A 1 18.86 -0.89 2.62
CA LEU A 1 18.28 -0.11 1.51
C LEU A 1 16.82 0.25 1.77
N GLN A 2 15.96 -0.67 2.22
CA GLN A 2 14.51 -0.43 2.45
C GLN A 2 14.21 0.67 3.47
N ASN A 3 15.14 1.03 4.33
CA ASN A 3 14.95 2.04 5.38
C ASN A 3 15.61 3.40 5.07
N ILE A 4 15.99 3.65 3.81
CA ILE A 4 16.49 4.97 3.40
C ILE A 4 15.29 5.93 3.32
N PRO A 5 15.20 6.94 4.19
CA PRO A 5 14.02 7.80 4.25
C PRO A 5 13.95 8.74 3.05
N VAL A 6 12.79 8.78 2.38
CA VAL A 6 12.57 9.67 1.21
C VAL A 6 12.39 11.14 1.64
N ARG A 7 11.88 11.38 2.85
CA ARG A 7 11.45 12.71 3.31
C ARG A 7 12.54 13.52 3.99
N SER A 8 13.62 12.89 4.44
CA SER A 8 14.74 13.58 5.06
C SER A 8 15.76 14.01 4.00
N GLU A 9 16.44 15.15 4.22
CA GLU A 9 17.50 15.62 3.33
C GLU A 9 18.62 14.58 3.17
N ALA A 10 19.10 14.00 4.27
CA ALA A 10 20.12 12.96 4.26
C ALA A 10 19.67 11.73 3.45
N GLY A 11 18.42 11.29 3.57
CA GLY A 11 17.90 10.15 2.81
C GLY A 11 17.80 10.46 1.31
N ARG A 12 17.43 11.67 0.94
CA ARG A 12 17.42 12.13 -0.46
C ARG A 12 18.82 12.17 -1.05
N GLU A 13 19.81 12.66 -0.31
CA GLU A 13 21.22 12.63 -0.75
C GLU A 13 21.74 11.20 -0.95
N ILE A 14 21.40 10.28 -0.03
CA ILE A 14 21.75 8.87 -0.19
C ILE A 14 21.14 8.27 -1.47
N ARG A 15 19.88 8.61 -1.79
CA ARG A 15 19.24 8.12 -3.02
C ARG A 15 19.90 8.62 -4.31
N LYS A 16 20.53 9.79 -4.31
CA LYS A 16 21.33 10.30 -5.44
C LYS A 16 22.58 9.47 -5.73
N ALA A 17 23.10 8.74 -4.73
CA ALA A 17 24.28 7.87 -4.91
C ALA A 17 24.00 6.59 -5.70
N PHE A 18 22.72 6.23 -5.88
CA PHE A 18 22.34 5.09 -6.70
C PHE A 18 22.11 5.58 -8.14
N VAL A 19 23.03 5.21 -9.01
CA VAL A 19 23.10 5.65 -10.40
C VAL A 19 23.09 4.45 -11.35
N PRO A 20 22.74 4.63 -12.65
CA PRO A 20 22.88 3.59 -13.65
C PRO A 20 24.33 3.11 -13.76
N ARG A 21 24.54 1.90 -14.30
CA ARG A 21 25.87 1.29 -14.43
C ARG A 21 26.81 2.05 -15.40
N ASP A 22 26.26 2.68 -16.41
CA ASP A 22 27.01 3.40 -17.47
C ASP A 22 26.12 4.39 -18.22
N SER A 23 26.67 5.04 -19.25
CA SER A 23 25.96 6.04 -20.07
C SER A 23 24.90 5.46 -21.02
N GLU A 24 24.83 4.14 -21.22
CA GLU A 24 23.82 3.47 -22.04
C GLU A 24 22.58 3.07 -21.21
N HIS A 25 22.57 3.40 -19.91
CA HIS A 25 21.48 3.07 -18.99
C HIS A 25 20.92 4.29 -18.25
N THR A 26 19.68 4.19 -17.83
CA THR A 26 19.00 5.10 -16.89
C THR A 26 18.30 4.28 -15.80
N LEU A 27 17.97 4.86 -14.67
CA LEU A 27 17.12 4.17 -13.70
C LEU A 27 15.65 4.33 -14.09
N LEU A 28 14.89 3.24 -13.95
CA LEU A 28 13.43 3.21 -14.02
C LEU A 28 12.93 2.71 -12.66
N ALA A 29 12.09 3.51 -12.00
CA ALA A 29 11.30 3.08 -10.85
C ALA A 29 9.88 2.74 -11.31
N ALA A 30 9.32 1.65 -10.79
CA ALA A 30 7.93 1.25 -11.01
C ALA A 30 7.31 0.91 -9.65
N ASP A 31 6.34 1.70 -9.19
CA ASP A 31 5.78 1.66 -7.84
C ASP A 31 4.28 1.42 -7.88
N TYR A 32 3.79 0.49 -7.03
CA TYR A 32 2.36 0.26 -6.91
C TYR A 32 1.65 1.42 -6.23
N SER A 33 0.68 1.99 -6.91
CA SER A 33 -0.14 3.07 -6.39
C SER A 33 -1.14 2.55 -5.34
N GLN A 34 -0.93 2.91 -4.07
CA GLN A 34 -1.84 2.62 -2.95
C GLN A 34 -2.24 1.14 -2.81
N VAL A 35 -1.30 0.22 -3.01
CA VAL A 35 -1.56 -1.23 -3.05
C VAL A 35 -2.29 -1.74 -1.82
N GLU A 36 -1.94 -1.28 -0.62
CA GLU A 36 -2.58 -1.74 0.62
C GLU A 36 -4.05 -1.30 0.73
N LEU A 37 -4.42 -0.12 0.20
CA LEU A 37 -5.82 0.32 0.15
C LEU A 37 -6.63 -0.53 -0.84
N ARG A 38 -6.04 -0.89 -1.98
CA ARG A 38 -6.67 -1.78 -2.98
C ARG A 38 -6.86 -3.19 -2.43
N VAL A 39 -5.86 -3.71 -1.72
CA VAL A 39 -5.96 -5.01 -1.03
C VAL A 39 -6.99 -4.96 0.09
N MET A 40 -7.07 -3.87 0.87
CA MET A 40 -8.10 -3.69 1.89
C MET A 40 -9.50 -3.68 1.29
N ALA A 41 -9.73 -2.95 0.20
CA ALA A 41 -11.00 -2.96 -0.52
C ALA A 41 -11.36 -4.37 -1.02
N ALA A 42 -10.37 -5.10 -1.53
CA ALA A 42 -10.55 -6.47 -2.01
C ALA A 42 -10.91 -7.46 -0.89
N LEU A 43 -10.29 -7.33 0.28
CA LEU A 43 -10.52 -8.20 1.44
C LEU A 43 -11.81 -7.86 2.16
N SER A 44 -12.17 -6.57 2.27
CA SER A 44 -13.36 -6.10 2.97
C SER A 44 -14.64 -6.21 2.14
N GLY A 45 -14.52 -6.18 0.81
CA GLY A 45 -15.68 -6.10 -0.08
C GLY A 45 -16.48 -4.80 0.09
N ASP A 46 -15.89 -3.75 0.67
CA ASP A 46 -16.57 -2.48 0.89
C ASP A 46 -16.93 -1.80 -0.42
N GLU A 47 -18.21 -1.71 -0.72
CA GLU A 47 -18.71 -1.20 -2.00
C GLU A 47 -18.31 0.26 -2.25
N SER A 48 -18.33 1.10 -1.21
CA SER A 48 -17.97 2.52 -1.31
C SER A 48 -16.49 2.68 -1.64
N MET A 49 -15.61 1.88 -1.03
CA MET A 49 -14.18 1.92 -1.31
C MET A 49 -13.86 1.32 -2.68
N ILE A 50 -14.50 0.21 -3.04
CA ILE A 50 -14.35 -0.44 -4.36
C ILE A 50 -14.75 0.54 -5.46
N GLN A 51 -15.92 1.19 -5.32
CA GLN A 51 -16.39 2.13 -6.33
C GLN A 51 -15.47 3.34 -6.46
N ALA A 52 -15.01 3.91 -5.35
CA ALA A 52 -14.06 5.03 -5.38
C ALA A 52 -12.74 4.66 -6.10
N ILE A 53 -12.25 3.44 -5.91
CA ILE A 53 -11.05 2.95 -6.61
C ILE A 53 -11.31 2.77 -8.12
N LYS A 54 -12.47 2.20 -8.49
CA LYS A 54 -12.84 2.00 -9.91
C LYS A 54 -13.08 3.30 -10.65
N ASP A 55 -13.62 4.31 -9.96
CA ASP A 55 -13.81 5.66 -10.49
C ASP A 55 -12.52 6.50 -10.49
N GLU A 56 -11.39 5.89 -10.15
CA GLU A 56 -10.08 6.54 -10.07
C GLU A 56 -10.04 7.76 -9.14
N LEU A 57 -10.94 7.81 -8.16
CA LEU A 57 -10.95 8.89 -7.18
C LEU A 57 -9.75 8.78 -6.25
N ASP A 58 -9.21 9.90 -5.84
CA ASP A 58 -8.23 9.93 -4.75
C ASP A 58 -8.91 9.55 -3.43
N ILE A 59 -8.67 8.31 -2.98
CA ILE A 59 -9.26 7.75 -1.75
C ILE A 59 -9.03 8.65 -0.54
N HIS A 60 -7.88 9.32 -0.46
CA HIS A 60 -7.59 10.22 0.65
C HIS A 60 -8.44 11.49 0.58
N SER A 61 -8.66 12.04 -0.61
CA SER A 61 -9.57 13.17 -0.81
C SER A 61 -11.03 12.77 -0.59
N ALA A 62 -11.45 11.62 -1.09
CA ALA A 62 -12.79 11.09 -0.83
C ALA A 62 -13.06 10.86 0.67
N THR A 63 -12.09 10.32 1.40
CA THR A 63 -12.17 10.18 2.86
C THR A 63 -12.18 11.54 3.55
N ALA A 64 -11.34 12.49 3.12
CA ALA A 64 -11.30 13.83 3.67
C ALA A 64 -12.64 14.54 3.54
N ALA A 65 -13.24 14.54 2.35
CA ALA A 65 -14.54 15.13 2.09
C ALA A 65 -15.60 14.64 3.08
N LYS A 66 -15.59 13.34 3.38
CA LYS A 66 -16.56 12.70 4.28
C LYS A 66 -16.26 12.92 5.76
N VAL A 67 -15.00 12.79 6.16
CA VAL A 67 -14.57 12.96 7.55
C VAL A 67 -14.73 14.42 8.00
N PHE A 68 -14.41 15.37 7.12
CA PHE A 68 -14.51 16.80 7.41
C PHE A 68 -15.83 17.44 6.95
N ASN A 69 -16.77 16.62 6.42
CA ASN A 69 -18.10 17.04 5.95
C ASN A 69 -18.02 18.23 4.98
N THR A 70 -17.21 18.09 3.94
CA THR A 70 -17.00 19.10 2.88
C THR A 70 -17.14 18.47 1.50
N SER A 71 -17.25 19.26 0.45
CA SER A 71 -17.21 18.73 -0.92
C SER A 71 -15.79 18.31 -1.31
N ILE A 72 -15.66 17.39 -2.27
CA ILE A 72 -14.34 16.89 -2.71
C ILE A 72 -13.46 18.02 -3.29
N ASP A 73 -14.09 19.01 -3.92
CA ASP A 73 -13.40 20.15 -4.53
C ASP A 73 -12.89 21.16 -3.51
N GLU A 74 -13.40 21.12 -2.29
CA GLU A 74 -12.98 21.98 -1.17
C GLU A 74 -11.96 21.30 -0.26
N VAL A 75 -11.57 20.06 -0.55
CA VAL A 75 -10.57 19.34 0.24
C VAL A 75 -9.22 19.99 0.11
N THR A 76 -8.73 20.54 1.21
CA THR A 76 -7.38 21.13 1.28
C THR A 76 -6.29 20.05 1.33
N SER A 77 -5.06 20.40 0.99
CA SER A 77 -3.90 19.50 1.11
C SER A 77 -3.69 19.00 2.55
N GLU A 78 -4.05 19.81 3.55
CA GLU A 78 -3.96 19.43 4.96
C GLU A 78 -5.03 18.41 5.34
N MET A 79 -6.29 18.63 4.93
CA MET A 79 -7.37 17.65 5.10
C MET A 79 -7.03 16.32 4.44
N ARG A 80 -6.53 16.35 3.20
CA ARG A 80 -6.09 15.16 2.48
C ARG A 80 -4.97 14.43 3.21
N ARG A 81 -3.98 15.18 3.77
CA ARG A 81 -2.89 14.60 4.57
C ARG A 81 -3.42 13.96 5.86
N SER A 82 -4.35 14.60 6.54
CA SER A 82 -5.02 14.07 7.73
C SER A 82 -5.81 12.81 7.40
N ALA A 83 -6.60 12.81 6.31
CA ALA A 83 -7.33 11.64 5.84
C ALA A 83 -6.40 10.49 5.43
N LYS A 84 -5.22 10.77 4.87
CA LYS A 84 -4.20 9.74 4.63
C LYS A 84 -3.75 9.08 5.94
N MET A 85 -3.53 9.85 7.00
CA MET A 85 -3.19 9.31 8.31
C MET A 85 -4.35 8.52 8.93
N VAL A 86 -5.60 8.95 8.70
CA VAL A 86 -6.81 8.22 9.14
C VAL A 86 -6.92 6.88 8.41
N ASN A 87 -6.87 6.88 7.07
CA ASN A 87 -6.97 5.67 6.24
C ASN A 87 -5.95 4.60 6.67
N PHE A 88 -4.66 4.96 6.67
CA PHE A 88 -3.63 4.01 7.09
C PHE A 88 -3.70 3.67 8.58
N GLY A 89 -4.02 4.66 9.43
CA GLY A 89 -4.18 4.43 10.85
C GLY A 89 -5.25 3.38 11.14
N ILE A 90 -6.42 3.51 10.55
CA ILE A 90 -7.55 2.58 10.76
C ILE A 90 -7.22 1.20 10.18
N ILE A 91 -6.68 1.12 8.96
CA ILE A 91 -6.24 -0.15 8.37
C ILE A 91 -5.26 -0.88 9.29
N TYR A 92 -4.40 -0.13 9.99
CA TYR A 92 -3.47 -0.70 10.96
C TYR A 92 -4.02 -0.81 12.40
N GLY A 93 -5.34 -0.66 12.57
CA GLY A 93 -6.02 -0.84 13.84
C GLY A 93 -5.67 0.22 14.90
N ILE A 94 -5.52 1.49 14.47
CA ILE A 94 -5.22 2.59 15.39
C ILE A 94 -6.37 2.80 16.38
N SER A 95 -6.06 3.06 17.64
CA SER A 95 -7.05 3.48 18.63
C SER A 95 -7.33 4.99 18.54
N ALA A 96 -8.47 5.44 19.11
CA ALA A 96 -8.79 6.87 19.22
C ALA A 96 -7.66 7.67 19.92
N PHE A 97 -7.01 7.07 20.94
CA PHE A 97 -5.83 7.67 21.57
C PHE A 97 -4.66 7.80 20.58
N GLY A 98 -4.35 6.74 19.85
CA GLY A 98 -3.26 6.78 18.86
C GLY A 98 -3.52 7.79 17.74
N LEU A 99 -4.78 7.90 17.27
CA LEU A 99 -5.16 8.86 16.24
C LEU A 99 -5.10 10.30 16.77
N SER A 100 -5.58 10.55 17.99
CA SER A 100 -5.52 11.87 18.63
C SER A 100 -4.10 12.40 18.75
N GLN A 101 -3.14 11.54 19.09
CA GLN A 101 -1.72 11.90 19.15
C GLN A 101 -1.13 12.24 17.76
N ARG A 102 -1.51 11.50 16.73
CA ARG A 102 -0.99 11.71 15.37
C ARG A 102 -1.55 12.94 14.68
N LEU A 103 -2.82 13.28 14.96
CA LEU A 103 -3.48 14.46 14.39
C LEU A 103 -3.39 15.69 15.28
N SER A 104 -2.88 15.54 16.52
CA SER A 104 -2.86 16.61 17.54
C SER A 104 -4.25 17.18 17.84
N ILE A 105 -5.25 16.30 17.93
CA ILE A 105 -6.67 16.63 18.21
C ILE A 105 -7.12 16.00 19.53
N GLY A 106 -8.32 16.36 20.00
CA GLY A 106 -8.95 15.76 21.17
C GLY A 106 -9.28 14.28 20.96
N ARG A 107 -9.27 13.48 22.05
CA ARG A 107 -9.61 12.04 21.98
C ARG A 107 -11.06 11.81 21.55
N SER A 108 -11.97 12.68 21.96
CA SER A 108 -13.39 12.62 21.56
C SER A 108 -13.54 12.82 20.06
N GLU A 109 -12.86 13.84 19.51
CA GLU A 109 -12.82 14.13 18.08
C GLU A 109 -12.20 12.98 17.27
N ALA A 110 -11.10 12.40 17.75
CA ALA A 110 -10.50 11.22 17.13
C ALA A 110 -11.44 10.00 17.12
N SER A 111 -12.27 9.82 18.18
CA SER A 111 -13.29 8.78 18.23
C SER A 111 -14.38 9.02 17.18
N GLU A 112 -14.85 10.26 17.08
CA GLU A 112 -15.87 10.66 16.11
C GLU A 112 -15.39 10.47 14.65
N ILE A 113 -14.13 10.79 14.37
CA ILE A 113 -13.50 10.52 13.07
C ILE A 113 -13.51 9.02 12.74
N ILE A 114 -13.13 8.16 13.69
CA ILE A 114 -13.13 6.71 13.50
C ILE A 114 -14.57 6.18 13.28
N GLU A 115 -15.52 6.65 14.06
CA GLU A 115 -16.93 6.27 13.91
C GLU A 115 -17.48 6.70 12.55
N THR A 116 -17.20 7.93 12.12
CA THR A 116 -17.59 8.46 10.81
C THR A 116 -16.97 7.65 9.67
N TYR A 117 -15.68 7.27 9.82
CA TYR A 117 -15.01 6.41 8.87
C TYR A 117 -15.71 5.06 8.71
N PHE A 118 -16.03 4.38 9.80
CA PHE A 118 -16.73 3.08 9.74
C PHE A 118 -18.18 3.17 9.29
N LYS A 119 -18.85 4.29 9.53
CA LYS A 119 -20.19 4.56 8.91
C LYS A 119 -20.09 4.68 7.40
N GLN A 120 -18.97 5.24 6.91
CA GLN A 120 -18.72 5.41 5.48
C GLN A 120 -18.24 4.12 4.79
N TYR A 121 -17.44 3.31 5.51
CA TYR A 121 -16.85 2.07 5.04
C TYR A 121 -17.20 0.91 5.99
N PRO A 122 -18.49 0.50 6.03
CA PRO A 122 -18.95 -0.54 6.96
C PRO A 122 -18.30 -1.90 6.69
N GLY A 123 -18.02 -2.22 5.41
CA GLY A 123 -17.36 -3.46 5.04
C GLY A 123 -15.96 -3.59 5.62
N ILE A 124 -15.24 -2.48 5.83
CA ILE A 124 -13.92 -2.50 6.51
C ILE A 124 -14.09 -2.89 7.97
N LYS A 125 -15.12 -2.35 8.65
CA LYS A 125 -15.39 -2.71 10.04
C LYS A 125 -15.68 -4.20 10.17
N ASP A 126 -16.56 -4.72 9.32
CA ASP A 126 -16.94 -6.14 9.30
C ASP A 126 -15.73 -7.04 9.01
N TYR A 127 -14.89 -6.65 8.06
CA TYR A 127 -13.64 -7.36 7.77
C TYR A 127 -12.73 -7.43 9.00
N MET A 128 -12.54 -6.31 9.71
CA MET A 128 -11.68 -6.26 10.89
C MET A 128 -12.19 -7.18 12.00
N ASP A 129 -13.50 -7.10 12.32
CA ASP A 129 -14.12 -7.90 13.38
C ASP A 129 -14.08 -9.40 13.04
N ASN A 130 -14.43 -9.76 11.82
CA ASN A 130 -14.40 -11.14 11.33
C ASN A 130 -12.96 -11.72 11.30
N THR A 131 -11.98 -10.89 10.94
CA THR A 131 -10.58 -11.32 10.89
C THR A 131 -10.03 -11.60 12.29
N ILE A 132 -10.36 -10.76 13.27
CA ILE A 132 -9.99 -10.99 14.68
C ILE A 132 -10.63 -12.29 15.19
N GLU A 133 -11.91 -12.48 14.94
CA GLU A 133 -12.63 -13.68 15.37
C GLU A 133 -12.05 -14.94 14.72
N SER A 134 -11.78 -14.90 13.42
CA SER A 134 -11.10 -16.00 12.70
C SER A 134 -9.71 -16.29 13.27
N ALA A 135 -8.95 -15.24 13.63
CA ALA A 135 -7.63 -15.41 14.24
C ALA A 135 -7.72 -16.09 15.62
N LYS A 136 -8.74 -15.76 16.43
CA LYS A 136 -8.99 -16.42 17.73
C LYS A 136 -9.32 -17.90 17.54
N GLN A 137 -10.16 -18.23 16.56
CA GLN A 137 -10.58 -19.61 16.33
C GLN A 137 -9.47 -20.49 15.74
N ASN A 138 -8.68 -19.94 14.80
CA ASN A 138 -7.74 -20.73 14.00
C ASN A 138 -6.26 -20.56 14.43
N GLY A 139 -5.93 -19.51 15.17
CA GLY A 139 -4.55 -19.15 15.52
C GLY A 139 -3.77 -18.50 14.37
N TYR A 140 -4.38 -18.30 13.20
CA TYR A 140 -3.78 -17.67 12.03
C TYR A 140 -4.82 -16.92 11.19
N VAL A 141 -4.33 -16.05 10.31
CA VAL A 141 -5.09 -15.43 9.21
C VAL A 141 -4.41 -15.78 7.89
N THR A 142 -5.07 -15.50 6.74
CA THR A 142 -4.53 -15.83 5.42
C THR A 142 -4.45 -14.61 4.52
N THR A 143 -3.44 -14.57 3.65
CA THR A 143 -3.38 -13.64 2.54
C THR A 143 -4.36 -14.03 1.43
N LEU A 144 -4.54 -13.17 0.42
CA LEU A 144 -5.35 -13.48 -0.77
C LEU A 144 -4.83 -14.70 -1.55
N THR A 145 -3.54 -15.00 -1.44
CA THR A 145 -2.93 -16.21 -2.05
C THR A 145 -3.05 -17.47 -1.17
N GLY A 146 -3.69 -17.37 0.00
CA GLY A 146 -3.85 -18.48 0.94
C GLY A 146 -2.66 -18.74 1.86
N ARG A 147 -1.63 -17.86 1.85
CA ARG A 147 -0.48 -18.00 2.76
C ARG A 147 -0.91 -17.73 4.20
N LYS A 148 -0.62 -18.65 5.11
CA LYS A 148 -0.95 -18.55 6.52
C LYS A 148 0.00 -17.60 7.25
N CYS A 149 -0.57 -16.70 8.05
CA CYS A 149 0.11 -15.79 8.95
C CYS A 149 -0.30 -16.11 10.38
N TRP A 150 0.57 -16.74 11.16
CA TRP A 150 0.27 -17.15 12.54
C TRP A 150 0.23 -15.95 13.47
N ILE A 151 -0.84 -15.85 14.26
CA ILE A 151 -1.05 -14.74 15.20
C ILE A 151 -0.86 -15.26 16.62
N ARG A 152 0.29 -14.92 17.20
CA ARG A 152 0.60 -15.27 18.59
C ARG A 152 -0.13 -14.34 19.56
N ASN A 153 -0.49 -14.86 20.74
CA ASN A 153 -1.07 -14.10 21.85
C ASN A 153 -2.43 -13.45 21.57
N ILE A 154 -3.19 -13.95 20.60
CA ILE A 154 -4.53 -13.42 20.28
C ILE A 154 -5.51 -13.57 21.45
N ASP A 155 -5.33 -14.61 22.28
CA ASP A 155 -6.15 -14.90 23.48
C ASP A 155 -5.52 -14.42 24.79
N SER A 156 -4.49 -13.55 24.72
CA SER A 156 -3.79 -13.06 25.90
C SER A 156 -4.74 -12.38 26.89
N GLN A 157 -4.62 -12.72 28.19
CA GLN A 157 -5.36 -12.04 29.23
C GLN A 157 -4.86 -10.59 29.45
N ASN A 158 -3.63 -10.29 29.04
CA ASN A 158 -3.12 -8.92 29.04
C ASN A 158 -3.69 -8.13 27.86
N GLY A 159 -4.52 -7.13 28.14
CA GLY A 159 -5.21 -6.32 27.15
C GLY A 159 -4.28 -5.61 26.15
N THR A 160 -3.09 -5.17 26.59
CA THR A 160 -2.11 -4.51 25.70
C THR A 160 -1.51 -5.51 24.71
N ILE A 161 -1.16 -6.72 25.19
CA ILE A 161 -0.61 -7.78 24.34
C ILE A 161 -1.68 -8.25 23.36
N ARG A 162 -2.91 -8.49 23.84
CA ARG A 162 -4.04 -8.90 22.98
C ARG A 162 -4.35 -7.87 21.92
N SER A 163 -4.45 -6.59 22.26
CA SER A 163 -4.69 -5.51 21.27
C SER A 163 -3.57 -5.42 20.23
N GLY A 164 -2.32 -5.71 20.61
CA GLY A 164 -1.20 -5.85 19.65
C GLY A 164 -1.40 -7.01 18.68
N ALA A 165 -1.86 -8.17 19.17
CA ALA A 165 -2.16 -9.34 18.36
C ALA A 165 -3.38 -9.14 17.45
N GLU A 166 -4.43 -8.45 17.91
CA GLU A 166 -5.61 -8.08 17.11
C GLU A 166 -5.20 -7.18 15.92
N ARG A 167 -4.36 -6.16 16.17
CA ARG A 167 -3.79 -5.33 15.10
C ARG A 167 -2.95 -6.15 14.11
N ALA A 168 -2.14 -7.06 14.60
CA ALA A 168 -1.35 -7.95 13.75
C ALA A 168 -2.25 -8.85 12.87
N ALA A 169 -3.37 -9.34 13.42
CA ALA A 169 -4.35 -10.14 12.68
C ALA A 169 -4.98 -9.34 11.54
N ILE A 170 -5.38 -8.09 11.77
CA ILE A 170 -5.98 -7.22 10.75
C ILE A 170 -4.96 -6.91 9.63
N ASN A 171 -3.72 -6.61 10.01
CA ASN A 171 -2.69 -6.14 9.08
C ASN A 171 -2.06 -7.25 8.25
N ALA A 172 -1.90 -8.45 8.82
CA ALA A 172 -1.16 -9.52 8.16
C ALA A 172 -1.75 -9.96 6.81
N PRO A 173 -3.09 -10.07 6.62
CA PRO A 173 -3.66 -10.34 5.29
C PRO A 173 -3.38 -9.22 4.29
N VAL A 174 -3.48 -7.96 4.70
CA VAL A 174 -3.29 -6.79 3.82
C VAL A 174 -1.84 -6.69 3.37
N GLN A 175 -0.92 -6.53 4.32
CA GLN A 175 0.52 -6.42 4.03
C GLN A 175 1.07 -7.69 3.38
N GLY A 176 0.60 -8.85 3.84
CA GLY A 176 0.98 -10.13 3.29
C GLY A 176 0.56 -10.30 1.82
N SER A 177 -0.65 -9.89 1.46
CA SER A 177 -1.13 -9.96 0.07
C SER A 177 -0.39 -8.98 -0.84
N ALA A 178 -0.10 -7.76 -0.36
CA ALA A 178 0.74 -6.81 -1.08
C ALA A 178 2.16 -7.37 -1.31
N ALA A 179 2.75 -8.01 -0.29
CA ALA A 179 4.05 -8.67 -0.41
C ALA A 179 4.02 -9.88 -1.36
N ASP A 180 2.92 -10.63 -1.40
CA ASP A 180 2.75 -11.73 -2.35
C ASP A 180 2.62 -11.19 -3.78
N MET A 181 1.85 -10.11 -3.98
CA MET A 181 1.68 -9.46 -5.27
C MET A 181 3.00 -8.99 -5.87
N ILE A 182 3.82 -8.25 -5.11
CA ILE A 182 5.09 -7.75 -5.64
C ILE A 182 6.07 -8.89 -5.97
N LYS A 183 6.06 -9.98 -5.20
CA LYS A 183 6.89 -11.16 -5.51
C LYS A 183 6.44 -11.86 -6.79
N ILE A 184 5.13 -11.98 -7.01
CA ILE A 184 4.58 -12.52 -8.26
C ILE A 184 4.95 -11.59 -9.42
N ALA A 185 4.84 -10.27 -9.24
CA ALA A 185 5.25 -9.28 -10.23
C ALA A 185 6.73 -9.41 -10.58
N MET A 186 7.63 -9.53 -9.58
CA MET A 186 9.06 -9.74 -9.83
C MET A 186 9.34 -10.98 -10.69
N ILE A 187 8.65 -12.10 -10.41
CA ILE A 187 8.79 -13.33 -11.19
C ILE A 187 8.33 -13.12 -12.64
N LYS A 188 7.17 -12.49 -12.85
CA LYS A 188 6.64 -12.21 -14.19
C LYS A 188 7.53 -11.24 -14.98
N VAL A 189 8.03 -10.21 -14.31
CA VAL A 189 8.96 -9.25 -14.92
C VAL A 189 10.30 -9.92 -15.28
N ASP A 190 10.86 -10.75 -14.39
CA ASP A 190 12.09 -11.51 -14.70
C ASP A 190 11.89 -12.43 -15.92
N GLN A 191 10.75 -13.14 -15.99
CA GLN A 191 10.40 -13.95 -17.15
C GLN A 191 10.30 -13.13 -18.43
N LEU A 192 9.65 -11.95 -18.40
CA LEU A 192 9.58 -11.01 -19.52
C LEU A 192 10.97 -10.60 -19.99
N LEU A 193 11.83 -10.14 -19.06
CA LEU A 193 13.19 -9.69 -19.40
C LEU A 193 14.02 -10.81 -20.04
N ASN A 194 13.89 -12.04 -19.53
CA ASN A 194 14.59 -13.21 -20.08
C ASN A 194 14.05 -13.61 -21.46
N GLN A 195 12.74 -13.61 -21.67
CA GLN A 195 12.11 -13.96 -22.96
C GLN A 195 12.49 -12.97 -24.07
N GLU A 196 12.54 -11.68 -23.74
CA GLU A 196 12.94 -10.63 -24.69
C GLU A 196 14.46 -10.49 -24.82
N LYS A 197 15.24 -11.28 -24.07
CA LYS A 197 16.71 -11.14 -24.00
C LYS A 197 17.12 -9.70 -23.70
N SER A 198 16.37 -9.06 -22.81
CA SER A 198 16.53 -7.66 -22.46
C SER A 198 17.92 -7.37 -21.88
N LYS A 199 18.46 -6.21 -22.20
CA LYS A 199 19.69 -5.67 -21.59
C LYS A 199 19.40 -5.03 -20.21
N THR A 200 18.15 -4.61 -19.98
CA THR A 200 17.67 -4.07 -18.70
C THR A 200 17.73 -5.11 -17.60
N LYS A 201 17.99 -4.67 -16.37
CA LYS A 201 18.04 -5.54 -15.18
C LYS A 201 17.14 -5.00 -14.09
N LEU A 202 16.34 -5.88 -13.46
CA LEU A 202 15.72 -5.62 -12.16
C LEU A 202 16.83 -5.64 -11.11
N ILE A 203 17.05 -4.53 -10.40
CA ILE A 203 18.18 -4.38 -9.47
C ILE A 203 17.79 -4.32 -8.01
N LEU A 204 16.63 -3.74 -7.69
CA LEU A 204 16.14 -3.62 -6.31
C LEU A 204 14.63 -3.80 -6.23
N GLN A 205 14.16 -4.31 -5.10
CA GLN A 205 12.79 -4.20 -4.62
C GLN A 205 12.81 -3.45 -3.29
N VAL A 206 12.05 -2.36 -3.19
CA VAL A 206 11.97 -1.51 -2.00
C VAL A 206 10.51 -1.23 -1.69
N HIS A 207 9.97 -1.84 -0.62
CA HIS A 207 8.54 -1.82 -0.30
C HIS A 207 7.68 -2.34 -1.45
N ASP A 208 6.95 -1.47 -2.13
CA ASP A 208 6.06 -1.70 -3.28
C ASP A 208 6.66 -1.21 -4.61
N GLU A 209 7.91 -0.74 -4.60
CA GLU A 209 8.69 -0.28 -5.75
C GLU A 209 9.63 -1.37 -6.29
N LEU A 210 9.70 -1.49 -7.62
CA LEU A 210 10.75 -2.20 -8.35
C LEU A 210 11.64 -1.20 -9.07
N LEU A 211 12.96 -1.30 -8.87
CA LEU A 211 13.95 -0.44 -9.51
C LEU A 211 14.74 -1.22 -10.56
N PHE A 212 14.87 -0.63 -11.73
CA PHE A 212 15.56 -1.22 -12.87
C PHE A 212 16.72 -0.35 -13.33
N ASP A 213 17.75 -1.01 -13.80
CA ASP A 213 18.83 -0.43 -14.59
C ASP A 213 18.42 -0.58 -16.07
N LEU A 214 17.69 0.40 -16.59
CA LEU A 214 17.01 0.39 -17.88
C LEU A 214 17.97 0.78 -19.00
N HIS A 215 18.16 -0.10 -19.98
CA HIS A 215 18.97 0.21 -21.16
C HIS A 215 18.23 1.18 -22.10
N LEU A 216 18.89 2.25 -22.54
CA LEU A 216 18.29 3.34 -23.32
C LEU A 216 17.62 2.87 -24.62
N SER A 217 18.13 1.80 -25.27
CA SER A 217 17.48 1.25 -26.47
C SER A 217 16.11 0.61 -26.20
N GLU A 218 15.76 0.34 -24.95
CA GLU A 218 14.51 -0.29 -24.55
C GLU A 218 13.54 0.70 -23.87
N GLN A 219 13.97 1.96 -23.71
CA GLN A 219 13.26 2.99 -22.94
C GLN A 219 11.83 3.27 -23.46
N GLU A 220 11.60 3.18 -24.78
CA GLU A 220 10.30 3.49 -25.36
C GLU A 220 9.28 2.36 -25.24
N THR A 221 9.72 1.11 -25.06
CA THR A 221 8.82 -0.05 -25.17
C THR A 221 8.75 -0.88 -23.91
N LEU A 222 9.85 -1.04 -23.19
CA LEU A 222 9.94 -1.95 -22.05
C LEU A 222 9.18 -1.45 -20.80
N PRO A 223 9.17 -0.14 -20.44
CA PRO A 223 8.45 0.34 -19.28
C PRO A 223 6.97 -0.04 -19.29
N ALA A 224 6.28 0.14 -20.41
CA ALA A 224 4.86 -0.22 -20.55
C ALA A 224 4.62 -1.72 -20.36
N LYS A 225 5.54 -2.57 -20.82
CA LYS A 225 5.46 -4.02 -20.63
C LYS A 225 5.68 -4.40 -19.15
N ILE A 226 6.64 -3.76 -18.46
CA ILE A 226 6.88 -3.95 -17.04
C ILE A 226 5.64 -3.55 -16.25
N VAL A 227 5.05 -2.38 -16.51
CA VAL A 227 3.81 -1.92 -15.88
C VAL A 227 2.71 -2.96 -16.06
N ASN A 228 2.49 -3.44 -17.27
CA ASN A 228 1.46 -4.46 -17.54
C ASN A 228 1.71 -5.75 -16.74
N GLN A 229 2.96 -6.22 -16.62
CA GLN A 229 3.29 -7.40 -15.82
C GLN A 229 3.03 -7.18 -14.32
N MET A 230 3.29 -5.98 -13.82
CA MET A 230 3.02 -5.63 -12.44
C MET A 230 1.51 -5.50 -12.18
N GLU A 231 0.78 -4.73 -12.98
CA GLU A 231 -0.66 -4.51 -12.82
C GLU A 231 -1.49 -5.79 -12.93
N THR A 232 -1.04 -6.72 -13.77
CA THR A 232 -1.68 -8.04 -13.98
C THR A 232 -1.03 -9.16 -13.15
N ALA A 233 -0.16 -8.83 -12.21
CA ALA A 233 0.56 -9.82 -11.41
C ALA A 233 -0.40 -10.74 -10.65
N MET A 234 -1.38 -10.15 -10.00
CA MET A 234 -2.39 -10.85 -9.21
C MET A 234 -3.76 -10.16 -9.39
N ALA A 235 -4.76 -10.91 -9.85
CA ALA A 235 -6.12 -10.41 -9.89
C ALA A 235 -6.66 -10.20 -8.48
N LEU A 236 -7.13 -9.00 -8.19
CA LEU A 236 -7.81 -8.71 -6.93
C LEU A 236 -9.31 -9.06 -7.04
N PRO A 237 -9.94 -9.57 -5.95
CA PRO A 237 -11.38 -9.71 -5.86
C PRO A 237 -12.13 -8.43 -6.29
N HIS A 238 -13.36 -8.58 -6.73
CA HIS A 238 -14.24 -7.49 -7.17
C HIS A 238 -13.72 -6.69 -8.37
N ASP A 239 -12.81 -7.27 -9.17
CA ASP A 239 -12.18 -6.61 -10.33
C ASP A 239 -11.54 -5.26 -9.99
N ILE A 240 -10.92 -5.17 -8.82
CA ILE A 240 -10.21 -3.98 -8.38
C ILE A 240 -8.91 -3.86 -9.21
N PRO A 241 -8.72 -2.74 -9.95
CA PRO A 241 -7.52 -2.56 -10.74
C PRO A 241 -6.31 -2.31 -9.85
N CYS A 242 -5.16 -2.89 -10.20
CA CYS A 242 -3.87 -2.46 -9.71
C CYS A 242 -3.34 -1.36 -10.63
N LYS A 243 -2.67 -0.36 -10.07
CA LYS A 243 -2.01 0.70 -10.82
C LYS A 243 -0.56 0.81 -10.42
N VAL A 244 0.28 1.08 -11.41
CA VAL A 244 1.72 1.25 -11.24
C VAL A 244 2.13 2.59 -11.83
N ASP A 245 2.73 3.43 -11.01
CA ASP A 245 3.34 4.68 -11.42
C ASP A 245 4.81 4.43 -11.79
N THR A 246 5.32 5.12 -12.81
CA THR A 246 6.70 4.98 -13.25
C THR A 246 7.40 6.32 -13.37
N GLY A 247 8.70 6.31 -13.06
CA GLY A 247 9.57 7.45 -13.32
C GLY A 247 10.95 6.98 -13.76
N THR A 248 11.64 7.84 -14.52
CA THR A 248 13.02 7.58 -14.98
C THR A 248 13.95 8.69 -14.54
N GLY A 249 15.21 8.38 -14.32
CA GLY A 249 16.16 9.38 -13.88
C GLY A 249 17.61 8.91 -13.90
N SER A 250 18.53 9.87 -13.83
CA SER A 250 19.97 9.61 -13.73
C SER A 250 20.42 9.12 -12.35
N ASN A 251 19.50 9.07 -11.40
CA ASN A 251 19.70 8.51 -10.07
C ASN A 251 18.35 8.09 -9.47
N TRP A 252 18.38 7.31 -8.39
CA TRP A 252 17.15 6.81 -7.77
C TRP A 252 16.22 7.91 -7.24
N LEU A 253 16.75 9.05 -6.77
CA LEU A 253 15.90 10.15 -6.31
C LEU A 253 15.09 10.79 -7.44
N GLN A 254 15.66 10.85 -8.64
CA GLN A 254 14.97 11.41 -9.82
C GLN A 254 14.01 10.41 -10.47
N ALA A 255 14.29 9.11 -10.33
CA ALA A 255 13.43 8.07 -10.89
C ALA A 255 12.17 7.80 -10.04
N HIS A 256 12.16 8.21 -8.74
CA HIS A 256 11.06 7.94 -7.79
C HIS A 256 10.04 9.08 -7.73
#